data_0f4d48c44d32ca7918ad14bffdb86084
#
_entry.id   0f4d48c44d32ca7918ad14bffdb86084
#
_cell.length_a   1.000
_cell.length_b   1.000
_cell.length_c   1.000
_cell.angle_alpha   90.00
_cell.angle_beta   90.00
_cell.angle_gamma   90.00
#
_symmetry.space_group_name_H-M   'P 1'
#
loop_
_entity.id
_entity.type
_entity.pdbx_description
1 polymer ?
#
loop_
_entity_poly.entity_id
_entity_poly.type
_entity_poly.pdbx_seq_one_letter_code
_entity_poly.pdbx_strand_id
1 'polypeptide(L)'
;MSFNPETQTAFINTLNIGMNYKAVEPQYRAGVFYFGAEFSWSWPEQNRGYLRAIDPMTGDVKWEHGVEIPRIAGTLATGGNLVFTGTQTGEFEAFDASTGERVWSFNTGSGIVGQPMTWEMDGKQYISIVNGGGAVYALFSGDERLASYPAGGNVWTFALPN
;
A
#
# COMPACT_ATOMS: atom_id res chain seq x y z
N MET A 1 2.98 4.21 -6.76
CA MET A 1 3.84 3.37 -7.62
C MET A 1 5.22 3.97 -7.74
N SER A 2 6.23 3.13 -8.04
CA SER A 2 7.61 3.53 -8.33
C SER A 2 8.11 2.83 -9.59
N PHE A 3 9.19 3.34 -10.16
CA PHE A 3 9.77 2.80 -11.40
C PHE A 3 11.29 2.68 -11.27
N ASN A 4 11.83 1.56 -11.71
CA ASN A 4 13.26 1.34 -11.83
C ASN A 4 13.65 1.47 -13.31
N PRO A 5 14.40 2.52 -13.71
CA PRO A 5 14.76 2.74 -15.10
C PRO A 5 15.80 1.74 -15.64
N GLU A 6 16.62 1.15 -14.77
CA GLU A 6 17.63 0.17 -15.19
C GLU A 6 17.01 -1.16 -15.61
N THR A 7 16.01 -1.63 -14.84
CA THR A 7 15.29 -2.87 -15.12
C THR A 7 14.03 -2.67 -15.94
N GLN A 8 13.66 -1.40 -16.22
CA GLN A 8 12.40 -1.00 -16.87
C GLN A 8 11.19 -1.67 -16.20
N THR A 9 11.13 -1.58 -14.89
CA THR A 9 10.10 -2.24 -14.09
C THR A 9 9.33 -1.23 -13.25
N ALA A 10 8.01 -1.25 -13.38
CA ALA A 10 7.10 -0.51 -12.52
C ALA A 10 6.62 -1.39 -11.37
N PHE A 11 6.65 -0.84 -10.14
CA PHE A 11 6.15 -1.49 -8.94
C PHE A 11 4.89 -0.80 -8.47
N ILE A 12 3.82 -1.56 -8.26
CA ILE A 12 2.51 -1.02 -7.95
C ILE A 12 1.75 -1.91 -6.96
N ASN A 13 1.13 -1.28 -5.97
CA ASN A 13 0.08 -1.92 -5.18
C ASN A 13 -1.24 -1.84 -5.93
N THR A 14 -1.92 -2.97 -6.11
CA THR A 14 -3.19 -3.08 -6.82
C THR A 14 -4.28 -3.63 -5.91
N LEU A 15 -5.51 -3.21 -6.17
CA LEU A 15 -6.71 -3.74 -5.52
C LEU A 15 -7.36 -4.78 -6.43
N ASN A 16 -7.75 -5.90 -5.86
CA ASN A 16 -8.51 -6.96 -6.52
C ASN A 16 -9.88 -7.07 -5.85
N ILE A 17 -10.67 -5.99 -5.94
CA ILE A 17 -11.95 -5.85 -5.26
C ILE A 17 -12.96 -5.31 -6.25
N GLY A 18 -14.09 -5.98 -6.38
CA GLY A 18 -15.24 -5.50 -7.15
C GLY A 18 -16.15 -4.62 -6.30
N MET A 19 -16.90 -3.75 -6.96
CA MET A 19 -17.91 -2.92 -6.32
C MET A 19 -19.16 -2.88 -7.18
N ASN A 20 -20.32 -3.13 -6.57
CA ASN A 20 -21.61 -2.95 -7.21
C ASN A 20 -22.19 -1.60 -6.82
N TYR A 21 -22.66 -0.85 -7.80
CA TYR A 21 -23.31 0.43 -7.63
C TYR A 21 -24.78 0.35 -8.04
N LYS A 22 -25.66 0.92 -7.23
CA LYS A 22 -27.06 1.14 -7.55
C LYS A 22 -27.36 2.64 -7.37
N ALA A 23 -27.75 3.32 -8.42
CA ALA A 23 -28.13 4.72 -8.35
C ALA A 23 -29.35 4.91 -7.43
N VAL A 24 -29.27 5.90 -6.55
CA VAL A 24 -30.35 6.32 -5.65
C VAL A 24 -30.44 7.85 -5.64
N GLU A 25 -31.61 8.36 -5.32
CA GLU A 25 -31.76 9.81 -5.12
C GLU A 25 -31.05 10.23 -3.83
N PRO A 26 -30.04 11.12 -3.90
CA PRO A 26 -29.23 11.46 -2.74
C PRO A 26 -30.03 12.36 -1.79
N GLN A 27 -29.97 12.04 -0.49
CA GLN A 27 -30.52 12.87 0.58
C GLN A 27 -29.37 13.50 1.35
N TYR A 28 -29.29 14.83 1.34
CA TYR A 28 -28.29 15.54 2.10
C TYR A 28 -28.54 15.41 3.60
N ARG A 29 -27.47 15.02 4.34
CA ARG A 29 -27.40 15.07 5.80
C ARG A 29 -26.05 15.64 6.22
N ALA A 30 -26.05 16.66 7.08
CA ALA A 30 -24.81 17.24 7.57
C ALA A 30 -23.94 16.20 8.29
N GLY A 31 -22.63 16.18 8.03
CA GLY A 31 -21.68 15.27 8.65
C GLY A 31 -21.67 13.84 8.11
N VAL A 32 -22.44 13.53 7.07
CA VAL A 32 -22.49 12.23 6.42
C VAL A 32 -22.02 12.37 4.97
N PHE A 33 -21.38 11.32 4.45
CA PHE A 33 -21.02 11.28 3.03
C PHE A 33 -22.27 11.43 2.15
N TYR A 34 -22.15 12.27 1.13
CA TYR A 34 -23.22 12.55 0.18
C TYR A 34 -22.95 11.81 -1.13
N PHE A 35 -23.56 10.65 -1.27
CA PHE A 35 -23.44 9.80 -2.46
C PHE A 35 -24.80 9.66 -3.14
N GLY A 36 -24.82 9.70 -4.49
CA GLY A 36 -25.98 9.34 -5.31
C GLY A 36 -26.07 7.84 -5.59
N ALA A 37 -25.50 7.00 -4.72
CA ALA A 37 -25.47 5.57 -4.92
C ALA A 37 -25.48 4.79 -3.59
N GLU A 38 -26.14 3.65 -3.61
CA GLU A 38 -25.86 2.52 -2.72
C GLU A 38 -24.75 1.69 -3.33
N PHE A 39 -23.82 1.21 -2.52
CA PHE A 39 -22.75 0.35 -3.00
C PHE A 39 -22.53 -0.84 -2.07
N SER A 40 -22.11 -1.94 -2.65
CA SER A 40 -21.68 -3.15 -1.93
C SER A 40 -20.40 -3.68 -2.54
N TRP A 41 -19.56 -4.27 -1.70
CA TRP A 41 -18.30 -4.85 -2.11
C TRP A 41 -18.50 -6.27 -2.61
N SER A 42 -17.71 -6.65 -3.63
CA SER A 42 -17.58 -8.03 -4.10
C SER A 42 -16.14 -8.46 -3.83
N TRP A 43 -15.98 -9.42 -2.93
CA TRP A 43 -14.69 -9.90 -2.46
C TRP A 43 -14.29 -11.16 -3.24
N PRO A 44 -13.02 -11.26 -3.68
CA PRO A 44 -12.47 -12.51 -4.16
C PRO A 44 -12.34 -13.51 -3.00
N GLU A 45 -12.31 -14.81 -3.31
CA GLU A 45 -12.08 -15.87 -2.31
C GLU A 45 -10.68 -15.82 -1.71
N GLN A 46 -9.70 -15.35 -2.50
CA GLN A 46 -8.30 -15.20 -2.10
C GLN A 46 -7.87 -13.74 -2.32
N ASN A 47 -6.65 -13.45 -2.06
CA ASN A 47 -5.96 -12.15 -2.23
C ASN A 47 -6.80 -10.97 -2.74
N ARG A 48 -7.07 -10.02 -1.86
CA ARG A 48 -7.82 -8.79 -2.18
C ARG A 48 -6.95 -7.69 -2.78
N GLY A 49 -5.64 -7.94 -2.84
CA GLY A 49 -4.66 -7.03 -3.45
C GLY A 49 -3.34 -7.71 -3.74
N TYR A 50 -2.49 -7.01 -4.50
CA TYR A 50 -1.15 -7.49 -4.86
C TYR A 50 -0.16 -6.34 -4.86
N LEU A 51 1.08 -6.62 -4.46
CA LEU A 51 2.24 -5.86 -4.93
C LEU A 51 2.72 -6.53 -6.21
N ARG A 52 2.83 -5.77 -7.30
CA ARG A 52 3.23 -6.28 -8.62
C ARG A 52 4.43 -5.54 -9.16
N ALA A 53 5.32 -6.31 -9.82
CA ALA A 53 6.32 -5.79 -10.74
C ALA A 53 5.83 -6.01 -12.16
N ILE A 54 5.74 -4.93 -12.92
CA ILE A 54 5.11 -4.92 -14.24
C ILE A 54 6.10 -4.32 -15.25
N ASP A 55 6.17 -4.91 -16.43
CA ASP A 55 6.75 -4.24 -17.59
C ASP A 55 5.74 -3.18 -18.10
N PRO A 56 6.04 -1.88 -18.00
CA PRO A 56 5.09 -0.85 -18.38
C PRO A 56 4.87 -0.73 -19.91
N MET A 57 5.72 -1.35 -20.72
CA MET A 57 5.60 -1.32 -22.19
C MET A 57 4.68 -2.42 -22.70
N THR A 58 4.71 -3.60 -22.08
CA THR A 58 3.90 -4.76 -22.49
C THR A 58 2.69 -5.01 -21.59
N GLY A 59 2.76 -4.56 -20.34
CA GLY A 59 1.79 -4.87 -19.30
C GLY A 59 2.01 -6.23 -18.61
N ASP A 60 3.09 -6.95 -18.98
CA ASP A 60 3.41 -8.25 -18.41
C ASP A 60 3.76 -8.14 -16.93
N VAL A 61 3.20 -9.02 -16.12
CA VAL A 61 3.53 -9.16 -14.71
C VAL A 61 4.76 -10.04 -14.57
N LYS A 62 5.88 -9.46 -14.12
CA LYS A 62 7.15 -10.17 -13.88
C LYS A 62 7.07 -11.03 -12.62
N TRP A 63 6.49 -10.48 -11.56
CA TRP A 63 6.17 -11.18 -10.32
C TRP A 63 5.03 -10.48 -9.58
N GLU A 64 4.36 -11.19 -8.68
CA GLU A 64 3.34 -10.63 -7.80
C GLU A 64 3.38 -11.26 -6.41
N HIS A 65 3.07 -10.46 -5.41
CA HIS A 65 2.93 -10.85 -4.02
C HIS A 65 1.52 -10.54 -3.54
N GLY A 66 0.71 -11.59 -3.38
CA GLY A 66 -0.70 -11.47 -2.98
C GLY A 66 -0.88 -11.15 -1.50
N VAL A 67 -1.92 -10.38 -1.16
CA VAL A 67 -2.27 -10.04 0.22
C VAL A 67 -3.78 -10.08 0.44
N GLU A 68 -4.19 -10.53 1.63
CA GLU A 68 -5.59 -10.54 2.02
C GLU A 68 -6.14 -9.13 2.30
N ILE A 69 -5.34 -8.29 2.96
CA ILE A 69 -5.68 -6.89 3.19
C ILE A 69 -4.87 -6.06 2.18
N PRO A 70 -5.53 -5.40 1.21
CA PRO A 70 -4.83 -4.64 0.19
C PRO A 70 -3.91 -3.58 0.76
N ARG A 71 -2.74 -3.41 0.16
CA ARG A 71 -1.88 -2.26 0.43
C ARG A 71 -2.43 -1.03 -0.28
N ILE A 72 -2.61 0.06 0.46
CA ILE A 72 -2.98 1.36 -0.10
C ILE A 72 -1.82 2.37 -0.02
N ALA A 73 -0.73 1.99 0.62
CA ALA A 73 0.51 2.75 0.64
C ALA A 73 1.14 2.84 -0.76
N GLY A 74 1.95 3.86 -0.98
CA GLY A 74 2.79 3.93 -2.17
C GLY A 74 3.94 2.92 -2.15
N THR A 75 4.67 2.82 -3.25
CA THR A 75 5.90 2.03 -3.35
C THR A 75 7.09 2.94 -3.58
N LEU A 76 8.27 2.53 -3.14
CA LEU A 76 9.56 3.18 -3.39
C LEU A 76 10.54 2.15 -3.92
N ALA A 77 11.02 2.30 -5.16
CA ALA A 77 12.12 1.52 -5.70
C ALA A 77 13.43 2.27 -5.49
N THR A 78 14.49 1.55 -5.14
CA THR A 78 15.83 2.11 -4.93
C THR A 78 16.84 1.50 -5.90
N GLY A 79 17.97 2.20 -6.13
CA GLY A 79 19.08 1.70 -6.94
C GLY A 79 19.76 0.45 -6.38
N GLY A 80 19.55 0.11 -5.10
CA GLY A 80 20.02 -1.10 -4.45
C GLY A 80 19.13 -2.33 -4.65
N ASN A 81 18.31 -2.35 -5.69
CA ASN A 81 17.42 -3.47 -6.03
C ASN A 81 16.38 -3.80 -4.94
N LEU A 82 15.90 -2.79 -4.20
CA LEU A 82 14.85 -2.96 -3.19
C LEU A 82 13.60 -2.18 -3.55
N VAL A 83 12.45 -2.76 -3.21
CA VAL A 83 11.15 -2.09 -3.25
C VAL A 83 10.56 -2.04 -1.86
N PHE A 84 10.24 -0.84 -1.39
CA PHE A 84 9.62 -0.60 -0.09
C PHE A 84 8.16 -0.27 -0.24
N THR A 85 7.33 -0.78 0.67
CA THR A 85 5.91 -0.44 0.78
C THR A 85 5.40 -0.71 2.20
N GLY A 86 4.21 -0.24 2.52
CA GLY A 86 3.58 -0.46 3.81
C GLY A 86 2.27 -1.21 3.72
N THR A 87 1.87 -1.82 4.84
CA THR A 87 0.58 -2.48 5.00
C THR A 87 -0.38 -1.64 5.86
N GLN A 88 -1.67 -1.89 5.73
CA GLN A 88 -2.67 -1.28 6.61
C GLN A 88 -2.63 -1.84 8.05
N THR A 89 -1.91 -2.94 8.25
CA THR A 89 -1.66 -3.55 9.56
C THR A 89 -0.40 -3.05 10.27
N GLY A 90 0.34 -2.12 9.61
CA GLY A 90 1.49 -1.44 10.20
C GLY A 90 2.85 -2.01 9.85
N GLU A 91 2.93 -3.04 9.02
CA GLU A 91 4.21 -3.57 8.55
C GLU A 91 4.79 -2.68 7.46
N PHE A 92 6.00 -2.17 7.67
CA PHE A 92 6.82 -1.57 6.64
C PHE A 92 7.77 -2.63 6.11
N GLU A 93 7.72 -2.89 4.81
CA GLU A 93 8.33 -4.06 4.19
C GLU A 93 9.28 -3.67 3.07
N ALA A 94 10.37 -4.45 2.91
CA ALA A 94 11.26 -4.40 1.75
C ALA A 94 11.24 -5.74 1.01
N PHE A 95 11.19 -5.64 -0.31
CA PHE A 95 11.20 -6.76 -1.24
C PHE A 95 12.41 -6.65 -2.17
N ASP A 96 13.00 -7.79 -2.54
CA ASP A 96 13.92 -7.84 -3.66
C ASP A 96 13.16 -7.47 -4.94
N ALA A 97 13.64 -6.46 -5.65
CA ALA A 97 12.94 -5.92 -6.81
C ALA A 97 12.91 -6.88 -8.00
N SER A 98 13.86 -7.82 -8.06
CA SER A 98 13.97 -8.79 -9.16
C SER A 98 13.08 -10.02 -8.95
N THR A 99 12.95 -10.48 -7.70
CA THR A 99 12.28 -11.74 -7.38
C THR A 99 10.91 -11.57 -6.71
N GLY A 100 10.66 -10.43 -6.07
CA GLY A 100 9.46 -10.21 -5.25
C GLY A 100 9.52 -10.91 -3.88
N GLU A 101 10.68 -11.46 -3.49
CA GLU A 101 10.87 -12.02 -2.17
C GLU A 101 10.92 -10.93 -1.11
N ARG A 102 10.17 -11.09 -0.02
CA ARG A 102 10.23 -10.17 1.12
C ARG A 102 11.51 -10.43 1.92
N VAL A 103 12.42 -9.46 1.90
CA VAL A 103 13.74 -9.58 2.54
C VAL A 103 13.81 -8.92 3.92
N TRP A 104 12.88 -8.02 4.23
CA TRP A 104 12.84 -7.33 5.52
C TRP A 104 11.45 -6.82 5.86
N SER A 105 11.14 -6.73 7.15
CA SER A 105 9.95 -6.04 7.66
C SER A 105 10.16 -5.44 9.04
N PHE A 106 9.41 -4.38 9.33
CA PHE A 106 9.36 -3.72 10.63
C PHE A 106 7.94 -3.29 10.95
N ASN A 107 7.44 -3.65 12.14
CA ASN A 107 6.11 -3.21 12.57
C ASN A 107 6.18 -1.80 13.16
N THR A 108 5.48 -0.86 12.53
CA THR A 108 5.45 0.56 12.92
C THR A 108 4.38 0.88 13.98
N GLY A 109 3.57 -0.09 14.34
CA GLY A 109 2.51 0.02 15.37
C GLY A 109 1.19 0.63 14.89
N SER A 110 1.11 1.16 13.67
CA SER A 110 -0.13 1.70 13.08
C SER A 110 -0.11 1.55 11.57
N GLY A 111 -1.28 1.49 10.95
CA GLY A 111 -1.43 1.30 9.51
C GLY A 111 -0.66 2.34 8.67
N ILE A 112 -0.12 1.90 7.56
CA ILE A 112 0.65 2.73 6.63
C ILE A 112 -0.17 2.98 5.38
N VAL A 113 -0.47 4.25 5.10
CA VAL A 113 -1.14 4.73 3.88
C VAL A 113 -0.26 5.70 3.09
N GLY A 114 0.76 6.24 3.75
CA GLY A 114 1.72 7.16 3.16
C GLY A 114 2.64 6.47 2.14
N GLN A 115 3.34 7.28 1.37
CA GLN A 115 4.36 6.81 0.45
C GLN A 115 5.72 6.86 1.13
N PRO A 116 6.55 5.79 1.03
CA PRO A 116 7.94 5.83 1.46
C PRO A 116 8.72 6.89 0.67
N MET A 117 9.66 7.55 1.32
CA MET A 117 10.58 8.49 0.69
C MET A 117 12.03 8.13 1.03
N THR A 118 12.95 8.42 0.13
CA THR A 118 14.39 8.29 0.39
C THR A 118 15.07 9.63 0.29
N TRP A 119 16.09 9.82 1.10
CA TRP A 119 16.91 11.01 1.15
C TRP A 119 18.32 10.67 1.63
N GLU A 120 19.27 11.56 1.42
CA GLU A 120 20.67 11.38 1.80
C GLU A 120 21.15 12.54 2.67
N MET A 121 21.96 12.22 3.66
CA MET A 121 22.67 13.20 4.47
C MET A 121 24.04 12.64 4.85
N ASP A 122 25.09 13.43 4.64
CA ASP A 122 26.48 13.09 4.93
C ASP A 122 26.93 11.75 4.30
N GLY A 123 26.51 11.49 3.05
CA GLY A 123 26.83 10.27 2.30
C GLY A 123 26.10 9.02 2.79
N LYS A 124 25.14 9.16 3.70
CA LYS A 124 24.32 8.05 4.20
C LYS A 124 22.89 8.17 3.71
N GLN A 125 22.38 7.09 3.10
CA GLN A 125 20.99 7.00 2.64
C GLN A 125 20.05 6.67 3.79
N TYR A 126 18.92 7.34 3.80
CA TYR A 126 17.81 7.12 4.73
C TYR A 126 16.54 6.84 3.97
N ILE A 127 15.66 6.06 4.60
CA ILE A 127 14.29 5.82 4.12
C ILE A 127 13.32 6.19 5.24
N SER A 128 12.38 7.07 4.92
CA SER A 128 11.36 7.51 5.88
C SER A 128 9.98 7.12 5.42
N ILE A 129 9.12 6.80 6.40
CA ILE A 129 7.71 6.48 6.21
C ILE A 129 6.86 7.12 7.30
N VAL A 130 5.69 7.62 6.93
CA VAL A 130 4.67 8.08 7.87
C VAL A 130 3.65 6.96 8.03
N ASN A 131 3.39 6.56 9.27
CA ASN A 131 2.26 5.72 9.62
C ASN A 131 1.17 6.54 10.30
N GLY A 132 -0.04 6.02 10.34
CA GLY A 132 -1.17 6.61 11.03
C GLY A 132 -2.47 6.40 10.30
N GLY A 133 -3.47 5.93 11.02
CA GLY A 133 -4.86 5.94 10.60
C GLY A 133 -5.17 5.32 9.25
N GLY A 134 -4.67 4.12 8.96
CA GLY A 134 -4.99 3.37 7.75
C GLY A 134 -6.47 3.06 7.54
N ALA A 135 -7.33 3.97 7.99
CA ALA A 135 -8.75 3.76 8.11
C ALA A 135 -9.53 3.85 6.79
N VAL A 136 -8.92 4.32 5.70
CA VAL A 136 -9.69 4.51 4.45
C VAL A 136 -10.28 3.19 3.97
N TYR A 137 -9.49 2.13 3.96
CA TYR A 137 -9.98 0.81 3.57
C TYR A 137 -10.98 0.25 4.59
N ALA A 138 -10.68 0.34 5.89
CA ALA A 138 -11.61 -0.10 6.94
C ALA A 138 -12.93 0.69 6.91
N LEU A 139 -12.85 2.01 6.69
CA LEU A 139 -14.02 2.88 6.61
C LEU A 139 -14.95 2.52 5.45
N PHE A 140 -14.40 2.17 4.31
CA PHE A 140 -15.18 1.86 3.11
C PHE A 140 -15.50 0.38 2.95
N SER A 141 -14.64 -0.53 3.43
CA SER A 141 -14.83 -1.98 3.28
C SER A 141 -15.56 -2.63 4.46
N GLY A 142 -15.52 -2.00 5.63
CA GLY A 142 -16.03 -2.61 6.85
C GLY A 142 -15.20 -3.82 7.31
N ASP A 143 -13.92 -3.92 6.95
CA ASP A 143 -13.06 -5.02 7.40
C ASP A 143 -12.72 -4.85 8.88
N GLU A 144 -13.40 -5.64 9.72
CA GLU A 144 -13.30 -5.57 11.18
C GLU A 144 -11.86 -5.81 11.70
N ARG A 145 -11.03 -6.52 10.93
CA ARG A 145 -9.62 -6.77 11.28
C ARG A 145 -8.84 -5.47 11.45
N LEU A 146 -9.19 -4.43 10.70
CA LEU A 146 -8.53 -3.14 10.77
C LEU A 146 -9.00 -2.26 11.94
N ALA A 147 -10.16 -2.55 12.51
CA ALA A 147 -10.70 -1.78 13.64
C ALA A 147 -9.87 -1.92 14.94
N SER A 148 -9.10 -3.01 15.05
CA SER A 148 -8.24 -3.27 16.21
C SER A 148 -6.86 -2.60 16.15
N TYR A 149 -6.48 -2.05 14.99
CA TYR A 149 -5.17 -1.41 14.84
C TYR A 149 -5.18 0.03 15.37
N PRO A 150 -4.12 0.45 16.10
CA PRO A 150 -4.04 1.79 16.65
C PRO A 150 -4.09 2.87 15.55
N ALA A 151 -4.83 3.94 15.82
CA ALA A 151 -4.93 5.10 14.93
C ALA A 151 -3.82 6.14 15.16
N GLY A 152 -2.75 5.77 15.85
CA GLY A 152 -1.60 6.65 16.12
C GLY A 152 -0.83 7.01 14.85
N GLY A 153 -0.06 8.10 14.90
CA GLY A 153 0.76 8.54 13.77
C GLY A 153 2.19 8.87 14.21
N ASN A 154 3.16 8.35 13.45
CA ASN A 154 4.59 8.57 13.65
C ASN A 154 5.31 8.74 12.32
N VAL A 155 6.48 9.34 12.37
CA VAL A 155 7.47 9.30 11.29
C VAL A 155 8.58 8.34 11.71
N TRP A 156 8.79 7.30 10.92
CA TRP A 156 9.89 6.36 11.09
C TRP A 156 10.96 6.62 10.06
N THR A 157 12.22 6.62 10.48
CA THR A 157 13.37 6.76 9.59
C THR A 157 14.35 5.62 9.83
N PHE A 158 14.75 4.99 8.75
CA PHE A 158 15.65 3.84 8.73
C PHE A 158 16.90 4.17 7.93
N ALA A 159 18.01 3.55 8.31
CA ALA A 159 19.26 3.58 7.55
C ALA A 159 19.93 2.21 7.66
N LEU A 160 20.73 1.86 6.67
CA LEU A 160 21.60 0.69 6.80
C LEU A 160 22.63 0.92 7.92
N PRO A 161 22.94 -0.11 8.70
CA PRO A 161 24.05 -0.02 9.66
C PRO A 161 25.37 0.26 8.92
N ASN A 162 26.29 0.90 9.61
CA ASN A 162 27.65 1.16 9.08
C ASN A 162 28.43 -0.15 9.01
#